data_44785e98b35dcc20ea70f87447b70d3a
#
_entry.id   44785e98b35dcc20ea70f87447b70d3a
#
_cell.length_a   1.000
_cell.length_b   1.000
_cell.length_c   1.000
_cell.angle_alpha   90.00
_cell.angle_beta   90.00
_cell.angle_gamma   90.00
#
_symmetry.space_group_name_H-M   'P 1'
#
loop_
_entity.id
_entity.type
_entity.pdbx_description
1 polymer ?
#
loop_
_entity_poly.entity_id
_entity_poly.type
_entity_poly.pdbx_seq_one_letter_code
_entity_poly.pdbx_strand_id
1 'polypeptide(L)'
;MNLDELEHVLNEYTEVEKYNKMKYEGSHYKAWYNYAWEYTDKKTPLPPSAYEDIQQFFIMTGLTDVFPEQYYFKGGRSVTLVKHDRYAYPFVHKHNFYEIVYCLSGEFVHEIEGEEKLQRAGEIYFIAPGISHSLKVFNDSIVLNLLVKNSDFDMLFRPMIGKDNVLSDFFTSTLYSRDQKCCLYFDTAQDEKIRGDFLAMISEEYENLPYNGEVLSHQ
;
A
#
# COMPACT_ATOMS: atom_id res chain seq x y z
N MET A 1 -21.48 -3.35 -7.88
CA MET A 1 -20.72 -4.38 -8.63
C MET A 1 -20.85 -5.71 -7.91
N ASN A 2 -21.06 -6.85 -8.61
CA ASN A 2 -21.04 -8.15 -7.94
C ASN A 2 -19.60 -8.63 -7.67
N LEU A 3 -19.43 -9.68 -6.84
CA LEU A 3 -18.10 -10.16 -6.44
C LEU A 3 -17.25 -10.65 -7.62
N ASP A 4 -17.85 -11.36 -8.56
CA ASP A 4 -17.14 -11.91 -9.73
C ASP A 4 -16.65 -10.79 -10.65
N GLU A 5 -17.47 -9.76 -10.86
CA GLU A 5 -17.11 -8.55 -11.60
C GLU A 5 -15.95 -7.79 -10.91
N LEU A 6 -16.03 -7.65 -9.58
CA LEU A 6 -15.00 -6.98 -8.81
C LEU A 6 -13.68 -7.74 -8.88
N GLU A 7 -13.69 -9.06 -8.70
CA GLU A 7 -12.49 -9.87 -8.82
C GLU A 7 -11.89 -9.81 -10.22
N HIS A 8 -12.71 -9.79 -11.25
CA HIS A 8 -12.26 -9.59 -12.62
C HIS A 8 -11.55 -8.23 -12.77
N VAL A 9 -12.17 -7.14 -12.32
CA VAL A 9 -11.59 -5.79 -12.37
C VAL A 9 -10.28 -5.70 -11.58
N LEU A 10 -10.21 -6.31 -10.40
CA LEU A 10 -8.97 -6.31 -9.59
C LEU A 10 -7.83 -7.09 -10.26
N ASN A 11 -8.14 -8.14 -11.01
CA ASN A 11 -7.16 -8.94 -11.72
C ASN A 11 -6.69 -8.30 -13.04
N GLU A 12 -7.51 -7.46 -13.67
CA GLU A 12 -7.09 -6.71 -14.86
C GLU A 12 -5.94 -5.76 -14.54
N TYR A 13 -5.03 -5.62 -15.49
CA TYR A 13 -3.95 -4.64 -15.39
C TYR A 13 -4.45 -3.25 -15.74
N THR A 14 -4.27 -2.31 -14.82
CA THR A 14 -4.46 -0.88 -15.13
C THR A 14 -3.43 -0.41 -16.17
N GLU A 15 -3.67 0.73 -16.83
CA GLU A 15 -2.69 1.30 -17.76
C GLU A 15 -1.36 1.65 -17.06
N VAL A 16 -1.42 2.06 -15.80
CA VAL A 16 -0.25 2.31 -14.95
C VAL A 16 0.51 1.02 -14.70
N GLU A 17 -0.17 -0.07 -14.34
CA GLU A 17 0.45 -1.38 -14.10
C GLU A 17 1.06 -1.96 -15.40
N LYS A 18 0.39 -1.80 -16.55
CA LYS A 18 0.95 -2.20 -17.87
C LYS A 18 2.24 -1.46 -18.18
N TYR A 19 2.25 -0.14 -17.94
CA TYR A 19 3.44 0.68 -18.10
C TYR A 19 4.55 0.27 -17.14
N ASN A 20 4.24 0.07 -15.88
CA ASN A 20 5.19 -0.38 -14.86
C ASN A 20 5.78 -1.76 -15.21
N LYS A 21 4.94 -2.70 -15.64
CA LYS A 21 5.36 -4.03 -16.06
C LYS A 21 6.29 -3.98 -17.28
N MET A 22 5.95 -3.18 -18.28
CA MET A 22 6.81 -2.95 -19.44
C MET A 22 8.18 -2.39 -19.05
N LYS A 23 8.22 -1.45 -18.12
CA LYS A 23 9.47 -0.91 -17.58
C LYS A 23 10.26 -1.97 -16.81
N TYR A 24 9.59 -2.77 -16.00
CA TYR A 24 10.21 -3.83 -15.21
C TYR A 24 10.80 -4.94 -16.08
N GLU A 25 10.11 -5.36 -17.12
CA GLU A 25 10.56 -6.40 -18.07
C GLU A 25 11.63 -5.89 -19.04
N GLY A 26 11.68 -4.60 -19.32
CA GLY A 26 12.70 -3.96 -20.15
C GLY A 26 14.07 -3.96 -19.49
N SER A 27 15.15 -4.12 -20.31
CA SER A 27 16.54 -4.12 -19.82
C SER A 27 16.90 -2.83 -19.05
N HIS A 28 16.25 -1.72 -19.35
CA HIS A 28 16.44 -0.44 -18.66
C HIS A 28 15.83 -0.41 -17.27
N TYR A 29 14.76 -1.17 -17.00
CA TYR A 29 14.11 -1.15 -15.68
C TYR A 29 14.90 -1.91 -14.62
N LYS A 30 15.51 -3.04 -14.96
CA LYS A 30 16.40 -3.74 -14.01
C LYS A 30 17.59 -2.88 -13.62
N ALA A 31 18.15 -2.12 -14.56
CA ALA A 31 19.18 -1.15 -14.27
C ALA A 31 18.66 0.00 -13.38
N TRP A 32 17.45 0.51 -13.68
CA TRP A 32 16.81 1.58 -12.93
C TRP A 32 16.44 1.14 -11.50
N TYR A 33 15.90 -0.07 -11.32
CA TYR A 33 15.60 -0.65 -10.02
C TYR A 33 16.86 -0.81 -9.17
N ASN A 34 17.91 -1.38 -9.74
CA ASN A 34 19.19 -1.52 -9.06
C ASN A 34 19.83 -0.16 -8.72
N TYR A 35 19.73 0.80 -9.63
CA TYR A 35 20.26 2.15 -9.44
C TYR A 35 19.47 2.94 -8.39
N ALA A 36 18.15 2.87 -8.40
CA ALA A 36 17.35 3.58 -7.43
C ALA A 36 17.55 3.02 -6.01
N TRP A 37 17.79 1.70 -5.89
CA TRP A 37 18.18 1.06 -4.65
C TRP A 37 19.55 1.54 -4.15
N GLU A 38 20.52 1.65 -5.04
CA GLU A 38 21.85 2.22 -4.74
C GLU A 38 21.81 3.72 -4.45
N TYR A 39 20.85 4.45 -5.07
CA TYR A 39 20.67 5.89 -4.85
C TYR A 39 20.08 6.23 -3.48
N THR A 40 19.26 5.36 -2.89
CA THR A 40 18.79 5.55 -1.51
C THR A 40 19.97 5.58 -0.53
N ASP A 41 21.09 4.96 -0.88
CA ASP A 41 22.36 5.06 -0.16
C ASP A 41 23.15 6.37 -0.44
N LYS A 42 22.68 7.26 -1.33
CA LYS A 42 23.31 8.52 -1.74
C LYS A 42 24.76 8.39 -2.25
N LYS A 43 25.18 7.22 -2.71
CA LYS A 43 26.58 6.94 -3.04
C LYS A 43 26.88 6.89 -4.53
N THR A 44 25.87 6.65 -5.37
CA THR A 44 26.07 6.47 -6.82
C THR A 44 25.18 7.41 -7.62
N PRO A 45 25.69 8.19 -8.59
CA PRO A 45 24.87 9.04 -9.43
C PRO A 45 24.00 8.19 -10.36
N LEU A 46 22.70 8.56 -10.45
CA LEU A 46 21.76 7.94 -11.38
C LEU A 46 22.10 8.25 -12.83
N PRO A 47 21.87 7.30 -13.75
CA PRO A 47 21.94 7.62 -15.16
C PRO A 47 20.85 8.65 -15.53
N PRO A 48 21.08 9.54 -16.51
CA PRO A 48 20.17 10.64 -16.85
C PRO A 48 18.73 10.18 -17.11
N SER A 49 18.54 9.03 -17.75
CA SER A 49 17.21 8.48 -18.06
C SER A 49 16.43 8.02 -16.82
N ALA A 50 17.12 7.49 -15.82
CA ALA A 50 16.50 7.12 -14.55
C ALA A 50 16.21 8.36 -13.69
N TYR A 51 17.01 9.42 -13.83
CA TYR A 51 16.82 10.67 -13.13
C TYR A 51 15.56 11.42 -13.58
N GLU A 52 15.23 11.39 -14.88
CA GLU A 52 14.02 12.02 -15.42
C GLU A 52 12.74 11.35 -14.89
N ASP A 53 12.69 10.01 -14.86
CA ASP A 53 11.54 9.27 -14.35
C ASP A 53 11.35 9.48 -12.84
N ILE A 54 12.43 9.49 -12.07
CA ILE A 54 12.39 9.76 -10.62
C ILE A 54 12.09 11.22 -10.35
N GLN A 55 12.67 12.15 -11.08
CA GLN A 55 12.38 13.58 -10.95
C GLN A 55 10.91 13.87 -11.25
N GLN A 56 10.34 13.27 -12.29
CA GLN A 56 8.91 13.39 -12.58
C GLN A 56 8.06 12.84 -11.43
N PHE A 57 8.41 11.70 -10.87
CA PHE A 57 7.71 11.17 -9.70
C PHE A 57 7.78 12.14 -8.51
N PHE A 58 8.96 12.62 -8.14
CA PHE A 58 9.12 13.59 -7.05
C PHE A 58 8.44 14.94 -7.33
N ILE A 59 8.46 15.40 -8.59
CA ILE A 59 7.78 16.64 -9.01
C ILE A 59 6.25 16.45 -8.97
N MET A 60 5.74 15.34 -9.49
CA MET A 60 4.30 15.04 -9.50
C MET A 60 3.75 14.82 -8.10
N THR A 61 4.54 14.26 -7.22
CA THR A 61 4.10 13.89 -5.87
C THR A 61 4.46 14.92 -4.81
N GLY A 62 5.42 15.80 -5.06
CA GLY A 62 5.97 16.73 -4.05
C GLY A 62 6.58 15.97 -2.87
N LEU A 63 6.92 14.69 -3.06
CA LEU A 63 7.24 13.78 -1.98
C LEU A 63 8.66 14.00 -1.48
N THR A 64 8.69 14.21 -0.21
CA THR A 64 9.77 13.75 0.66
C THR A 64 9.60 12.24 0.90
N ASP A 65 10.50 11.61 1.63
CA ASP A 65 10.39 10.22 2.12
C ASP A 65 9.14 9.95 3.01
N VAL A 66 8.33 10.99 3.30
CA VAL A 66 7.10 10.91 4.11
C VAL A 66 5.88 11.25 3.25
N PHE A 67 4.97 10.31 3.07
CA PHE A 67 3.70 10.49 2.38
C PHE A 67 2.70 11.22 3.28
N PRO A 68 2.25 12.43 2.91
CA PRO A 68 1.34 13.19 3.75
C PRO A 68 -0.13 12.77 3.53
N GLU A 69 -0.92 12.80 4.61
CA GLU A 69 -2.35 12.46 4.63
C GLU A 69 -3.16 13.11 3.50
N GLN A 70 -2.89 14.36 3.18
CA GLN A 70 -3.67 15.17 2.23
C GLN A 70 -3.77 14.59 0.82
N TYR A 71 -2.87 13.70 0.43
CA TYR A 71 -2.92 13.05 -0.88
C TYR A 71 -3.92 11.90 -0.93
N TYR A 72 -4.16 11.24 0.20
CA TYR A 72 -4.99 10.03 0.27
C TYR A 72 -6.40 10.31 0.78
N PHE A 73 -6.55 11.20 1.78
CA PHE A 73 -7.83 11.44 2.45
C PHE A 73 -8.56 12.65 1.87
N LYS A 74 -9.16 12.46 0.69
CA LYS A 74 -9.96 13.48 0.01
C LYS A 74 -11.38 13.54 0.59
N GLY A 75 -12.03 14.70 0.51
CA GLY A 75 -13.44 14.85 0.89
C GLY A 75 -13.75 14.65 2.37
N GLY A 76 -12.75 14.78 3.26
CA GLY A 76 -12.95 14.62 4.71
C GLY A 76 -13.09 13.18 5.19
N ARG A 77 -12.70 12.20 4.38
CA ARG A 77 -12.71 10.78 4.76
C ARG A 77 -11.69 10.49 5.85
N SER A 78 -12.06 9.61 6.77
CA SER A 78 -11.18 9.08 7.83
C SER A 78 -10.43 7.81 7.39
N VAL A 79 -10.99 7.12 6.40
CA VAL A 79 -10.50 5.83 5.88
C VAL A 79 -10.58 5.83 4.37
N THR A 80 -9.62 5.23 3.70
CA THR A 80 -9.64 4.95 2.26
C THR A 80 -8.95 3.63 1.97
N LEU A 81 -9.42 2.89 0.99
CA LEU A 81 -8.83 1.63 0.55
C LEU A 81 -8.33 1.78 -0.89
N VAL A 82 -7.09 1.42 -1.12
CA VAL A 82 -6.47 1.48 -2.44
C VAL A 82 -5.85 0.14 -2.81
N LYS A 83 -5.97 -0.24 -4.08
CA LYS A 83 -5.20 -1.34 -4.64
C LYS A 83 -3.77 -0.84 -4.89
N HIS A 84 -2.77 -1.58 -4.41
CA HIS A 84 -1.37 -1.31 -4.73
C HIS A 84 -1.09 -1.65 -6.20
N ASP A 85 -0.47 -0.73 -6.93
CA ASP A 85 -0.11 -0.97 -8.33
C ASP A 85 0.98 -2.02 -8.45
N ARG A 86 0.70 -3.09 -9.20
CA ARG A 86 1.68 -4.13 -9.51
C ARG A 86 2.84 -3.54 -10.33
N TYR A 87 4.05 -4.07 -10.12
CA TYR A 87 5.27 -3.62 -10.77
C TYR A 87 5.63 -2.14 -10.52
N ALA A 88 4.95 -1.48 -9.57
CA ALA A 88 5.35 -0.15 -9.13
C ALA A 88 6.77 -0.18 -8.54
N TYR A 89 7.48 0.94 -8.68
CA TYR A 89 8.78 1.08 -8.05
C TYR A 89 8.63 1.02 -6.51
N PRO A 90 9.34 0.12 -5.82
CA PRO A 90 9.18 -0.07 -4.38
C PRO A 90 9.93 0.99 -3.59
N PHE A 91 9.40 2.21 -3.54
CA PHE A 91 9.97 3.26 -2.71
C PHE A 91 9.97 2.88 -1.25
N VAL A 92 11.11 2.98 -0.61
CA VAL A 92 11.18 2.98 0.85
C VAL A 92 10.67 4.33 1.33
N HIS A 93 9.54 4.32 2.01
CA HIS A 93 8.85 5.54 2.44
C HIS A 93 8.28 5.39 3.85
N LYS A 94 7.83 6.52 4.37
CA LYS A 94 7.07 6.65 5.62
C LYS A 94 5.77 7.39 5.33
N HIS A 95 4.84 7.30 6.24
CA HIS A 95 3.62 8.11 6.21
C HIS A 95 3.24 8.56 7.63
N ASN A 96 2.38 9.57 7.74
CA ASN A 96 1.90 10.09 9.00
C ASN A 96 0.48 9.59 9.38
N PHE A 97 0.03 8.51 8.74
CA PHE A 97 -1.23 7.81 8.97
C PHE A 97 -0.97 6.33 9.24
N TYR A 98 -2.00 5.58 9.62
CA TYR A 98 -1.92 4.13 9.75
C TYR A 98 -2.20 3.46 8.41
N GLU A 99 -1.47 2.40 8.11
CA GLU A 99 -1.69 1.57 6.93
C GLU A 99 -1.89 0.11 7.33
N ILE A 100 -2.90 -0.52 6.75
CA ILE A 100 -3.18 -1.95 6.91
C ILE A 100 -3.01 -2.58 5.54
N VAL A 101 -1.92 -3.33 5.39
CA VAL A 101 -1.55 -4.00 4.15
C VAL A 101 -2.11 -5.40 4.15
N TYR A 102 -3.09 -5.67 3.29
CA TYR A 102 -3.70 -6.99 3.12
C TYR A 102 -3.32 -7.61 1.78
N CYS A 103 -2.78 -8.83 1.82
CA CYS A 103 -2.56 -9.63 0.62
C CYS A 103 -3.85 -10.38 0.27
N LEU A 104 -4.60 -9.89 -0.73
CA LEU A 104 -5.85 -10.51 -1.17
C LEU A 104 -5.59 -11.82 -1.94
N SER A 105 -4.53 -11.84 -2.78
CA SER A 105 -4.13 -13.03 -3.54
C SER A 105 -2.65 -13.01 -3.88
N GLY A 106 -2.04 -14.19 -4.02
CA GLY A 106 -0.63 -14.35 -4.35
C GLY A 106 0.30 -14.12 -3.15
N GLU A 107 1.50 -13.61 -3.44
CA GLU A 107 2.52 -13.29 -2.44
C GLU A 107 3.47 -12.20 -2.96
N PHE A 108 4.03 -11.40 -2.06
CA PHE A 108 4.97 -10.33 -2.40
C PHE A 108 5.97 -10.10 -1.27
N VAL A 109 7.07 -9.42 -1.57
CA VAL A 109 8.04 -9.04 -0.54
C VAL A 109 7.65 -7.68 0.06
N HIS A 110 7.42 -7.66 1.37
CA HIS A 110 7.20 -6.46 2.16
C HIS A 110 8.49 -6.17 2.95
N GLU A 111 9.12 -5.05 2.70
CA GLU A 111 10.26 -4.58 3.48
C GLU A 111 9.77 -3.62 4.56
N ILE A 112 10.11 -3.89 5.82
CA ILE A 112 9.72 -3.09 6.99
C ILE A 112 10.96 -2.85 7.85
N GLU A 113 11.31 -1.58 8.05
CA GLU A 113 12.50 -1.16 8.82
C GLU A 113 13.80 -1.86 8.32
N GLY A 114 13.91 -2.08 7.01
CA GLY A 114 15.05 -2.73 6.36
C GLY A 114 15.05 -4.25 6.42
N GLU A 115 14.00 -4.87 6.99
CA GLU A 115 13.83 -6.32 7.00
C GLU A 115 12.81 -6.75 5.95
N GLU A 116 13.20 -7.67 5.05
CA GLU A 116 12.29 -8.26 4.07
C GLU A 116 11.45 -9.38 4.70
N LYS A 117 10.15 -9.33 4.45
CA LYS A 117 9.17 -10.34 4.84
C LYS A 117 8.40 -10.79 3.60
N LEU A 118 8.22 -12.09 3.43
CA LEU A 118 7.32 -12.61 2.40
C LEU A 118 5.90 -12.59 2.97
N GLN A 119 5.04 -11.75 2.40
CA GLN A 119 3.62 -11.66 2.77
C GLN A 119 2.77 -12.41 1.76
N ARG A 120 1.88 -13.28 2.23
CA ARG A 120 1.05 -14.19 1.43
C ARG A 120 -0.43 -13.85 1.54
N ALA A 121 -1.21 -14.42 0.62
CA ALA A 121 -2.69 -14.31 0.65
C ALA A 121 -3.27 -14.65 2.03
N GLY A 122 -4.13 -13.76 2.53
CA GLY A 122 -4.72 -13.84 3.86
C GLY A 122 -3.90 -13.18 4.96
N GLU A 123 -2.65 -12.77 4.70
CA GLU A 123 -1.82 -12.12 5.71
C GLU A 123 -2.04 -10.60 5.73
N ILE A 124 -1.99 -10.03 6.94
CA ILE A 124 -2.19 -8.61 7.20
C ILE A 124 -1.01 -8.05 7.99
N TYR A 125 -0.51 -6.89 7.58
CA TYR A 125 0.37 -6.06 8.39
C TYR A 125 -0.29 -4.74 8.73
N PHE A 126 -0.27 -4.39 10.02
CA PHE A 126 -0.60 -3.04 10.49
C PHE A 126 0.70 -2.26 10.63
N ILE A 127 0.82 -1.16 9.90
CA ILE A 127 1.98 -0.28 9.89
C ILE A 127 1.62 1.03 10.60
N ALA A 128 2.35 1.34 11.66
CA ALA A 128 2.15 2.58 12.40
C ALA A 128 2.75 3.79 11.66
N PRO A 129 2.28 5.01 11.94
CA PRO A 129 2.88 6.23 11.41
C PRO A 129 4.38 6.31 11.69
N GLY A 130 5.16 6.75 10.70
CA GLY A 130 6.59 6.96 10.81
C GLY A 130 7.46 5.73 10.58
N ILE A 131 6.87 4.55 10.34
CA ILE A 131 7.58 3.32 10.03
C ILE A 131 8.02 3.32 8.57
N SER A 132 9.28 2.98 8.36
CA SER A 132 9.88 2.88 7.03
C SER A 132 9.53 1.54 6.40
N HIS A 133 8.93 1.55 5.21
CA HIS A 133 8.58 0.31 4.52
C HIS A 133 8.49 0.49 3.00
N SER A 134 8.44 -0.64 2.29
CA SER A 134 8.20 -0.70 0.85
C SER A 134 7.55 -2.04 0.45
N LEU A 135 6.75 -2.02 -0.61
CA LEU A 135 6.09 -3.20 -1.16
C LEU A 135 6.69 -3.53 -2.53
N LYS A 136 7.16 -4.78 -2.70
CA LYS A 136 7.80 -5.28 -3.93
C LYS A 136 6.85 -6.28 -4.60
N VAL A 137 5.85 -5.78 -5.32
CA VAL A 137 4.81 -6.58 -5.99
C VAL A 137 5.17 -6.73 -7.46
N PHE A 138 6.04 -7.69 -7.79
CA PHE A 138 6.54 -7.95 -9.15
C PHE A 138 5.95 -9.21 -9.78
N ASN A 139 4.69 -9.47 -9.50
CA ASN A 139 3.91 -10.60 -10.00
C ASN A 139 2.43 -10.21 -10.09
N ASP A 140 1.55 -11.19 -10.27
CA ASP A 140 0.10 -10.97 -10.39
C ASP A 140 -0.64 -10.89 -9.04
N SER A 141 0.08 -10.75 -7.92
CA SER A 141 -0.54 -10.62 -6.60
C SER A 141 -1.39 -9.37 -6.49
N ILE A 142 -2.49 -9.47 -5.77
CA ILE A 142 -3.38 -8.36 -5.46
C ILE A 142 -3.16 -7.95 -4.01
N VAL A 143 -2.72 -6.73 -3.81
CA VAL A 143 -2.46 -6.15 -2.49
C VAL A 143 -3.38 -4.95 -2.29
N LEU A 144 -4.05 -4.90 -1.15
CA LEU A 144 -4.95 -3.83 -0.76
C LEU A 144 -4.38 -3.10 0.45
N ASN A 145 -4.30 -1.77 0.35
CA ASN A 145 -3.81 -0.89 1.42
C ASN A 145 -4.98 -0.11 1.98
N LEU A 146 -5.43 -0.48 3.19
CA LEU A 146 -6.43 0.27 3.94
C LEU A 146 -5.71 1.34 4.77
N LEU A 147 -5.94 2.59 4.42
CA LEU A 147 -5.32 3.75 5.03
C LEU A 147 -6.29 4.35 6.05
N VAL A 148 -5.79 4.65 7.25
CA VAL A 148 -6.57 5.25 8.33
C VAL A 148 -5.89 6.52 8.80
N LYS A 149 -6.63 7.62 8.73
CA LYS A 149 -6.16 8.93 9.11
C LYS A 149 -5.76 8.97 10.58
N ASN A 150 -4.56 9.49 10.87
CA ASN A 150 -4.02 9.49 12.23
C ASN A 150 -4.87 10.31 13.21
N SER A 151 -5.41 11.46 12.76
CA SER A 151 -6.28 12.30 13.60
C SER A 151 -7.57 11.59 14.04
N ASP A 152 -8.05 10.63 13.27
CA ASP A 152 -9.34 9.97 13.48
C ASP A 152 -9.17 8.57 14.08
N PHE A 153 -7.93 8.10 14.15
CA PHE A 153 -7.57 6.76 14.60
C PHE A 153 -8.09 6.47 16.02
N ASP A 154 -7.87 7.39 16.97
CA ASP A 154 -8.35 7.23 18.34
C ASP A 154 -9.87 7.06 18.40
N MET A 155 -10.62 7.82 17.61
CA MET A 155 -12.08 7.72 17.55
C MET A 155 -12.53 6.35 17.00
N LEU A 156 -11.88 5.86 15.93
CA LEU A 156 -12.25 4.61 15.26
C LEU A 156 -11.89 3.38 16.10
N PHE A 157 -10.74 3.39 16.77
CA PHE A 157 -10.22 2.22 17.48
C PHE A 157 -10.39 2.29 18.99
N ARG A 158 -10.84 3.41 19.55
CA ARG A 158 -11.14 3.57 21.00
C ARG A 158 -11.97 2.43 21.59
N PRO A 159 -13.01 1.89 20.91
CA PRO A 159 -13.78 0.78 21.44
C PRO A 159 -12.97 -0.52 21.63
N MET A 160 -11.79 -0.61 21.00
CA MET A 160 -10.89 -1.75 21.09
C MET A 160 -9.79 -1.57 22.13
N ILE A 161 -9.50 -0.31 22.51
CA ILE A 161 -8.48 0.03 23.51
C ILE A 161 -8.98 -0.38 24.90
N GLY A 162 -8.06 -0.91 25.73
CA GLY A 162 -8.40 -1.36 27.09
C GLY A 162 -9.01 -2.75 27.17
N LYS A 163 -9.15 -3.46 26.06
CA LYS A 163 -9.48 -4.88 26.04
C LYS A 163 -8.19 -5.72 26.14
N ASP A 164 -8.29 -6.85 26.78
CA ASP A 164 -7.17 -7.80 26.89
C ASP A 164 -6.98 -8.53 25.55
N ASN A 165 -6.32 -7.87 24.60
CA ASN A 165 -6.00 -8.43 23.29
C ASN A 165 -4.82 -7.69 22.65
N VAL A 166 -4.17 -8.37 21.68
CA VAL A 166 -2.94 -7.90 20.99
C VAL A 166 -3.16 -6.58 20.24
N LEU A 167 -4.34 -6.33 19.68
CA LEU A 167 -4.67 -5.08 19.00
C LEU A 167 -4.72 -3.90 20.00
N SER A 168 -5.35 -4.12 21.16
CA SER A 168 -5.38 -3.12 22.22
C SER A 168 -3.98 -2.75 22.70
N ASP A 169 -3.10 -3.75 22.88
CA ASP A 169 -1.71 -3.52 23.28
C ASP A 169 -0.93 -2.75 22.22
N PHE A 170 -1.10 -3.13 20.94
CA PHE A 170 -0.47 -2.45 19.82
C PHE A 170 -0.91 -0.97 19.74
N PHE A 171 -2.22 -0.71 19.78
CA PHE A 171 -2.75 0.64 19.70
C PHE A 171 -2.36 1.48 20.91
N THR A 172 -2.40 0.91 22.11
CA THR A 172 -1.96 1.58 23.32
C THR A 172 -0.48 1.92 23.26
N SER A 173 0.36 1.00 22.81
CA SER A 173 1.79 1.24 22.66
C SER A 173 2.10 2.31 21.60
N THR A 174 1.40 2.29 20.49
CA THR A 174 1.59 3.26 19.40
C THR A 174 1.14 4.68 19.79
N LEU A 175 0.04 4.79 20.54
CA LEU A 175 -0.51 6.08 20.98
C LEU A 175 0.23 6.68 22.19
N TYR A 176 0.73 5.84 23.11
CA TYR A 176 1.18 6.32 24.42
C TYR A 176 2.62 5.94 24.79
N SER A 177 3.29 5.07 24.05
CA SER A 177 4.66 4.65 24.34
C SER A 177 5.67 5.26 23.39
N ARG A 178 6.87 5.52 23.91
CA ARG A 178 8.04 5.90 23.11
C ARG A 178 8.69 4.68 22.42
N ASP A 179 8.48 3.47 22.97
CA ASP A 179 8.90 2.21 22.37
C ASP A 179 7.80 1.72 21.42
N GLN A 180 7.77 2.28 20.21
CA GLN A 180 6.80 1.88 19.19
C GLN A 180 7.09 0.47 18.71
N LYS A 181 6.12 -0.43 18.88
CA LYS A 181 6.06 -1.62 18.03
C LYS A 181 5.80 -1.12 16.61
N CYS A 182 6.74 -1.35 15.72
CA CYS A 182 6.71 -0.78 14.38
C CYS A 182 5.57 -1.33 13.52
N CYS A 183 5.18 -2.58 13.72
CA CYS A 183 4.10 -3.22 12.98
C CYS A 183 3.48 -4.36 13.77
N LEU A 184 2.28 -4.77 13.37
CA LEU A 184 1.60 -5.96 13.89
C LEU A 184 1.22 -6.85 12.71
N TYR A 185 1.56 -8.13 12.84
CA TYR A 185 1.30 -9.14 11.83
C TYR A 185 0.17 -10.08 12.26
N PHE A 186 -0.70 -10.40 11.30
CA PHE A 186 -1.73 -11.43 11.44
C PHE A 186 -1.74 -12.33 10.21
N ASP A 187 -1.77 -13.63 10.47
CA ASP A 187 -2.21 -14.61 9.48
C ASP A 187 -3.68 -14.92 9.75
N THR A 188 -4.54 -14.54 8.82
CA THR A 188 -5.98 -14.77 8.92
C THR A 188 -6.39 -16.17 8.48
N ALA A 189 -5.42 -17.02 8.08
CA ALA A 189 -5.67 -18.32 7.47
C ALA A 189 -6.67 -18.23 6.29
N GLN A 190 -6.64 -17.12 5.56
CA GLN A 190 -7.54 -16.80 4.44
C GLN A 190 -9.03 -16.80 4.86
N ASP A 191 -9.34 -16.28 6.04
CA ASP A 191 -10.72 -16.15 6.53
C ASP A 191 -11.61 -15.43 5.52
N GLU A 192 -12.67 -16.12 5.06
CA GLU A 192 -13.58 -15.65 4.02
C GLU A 192 -14.37 -14.40 4.43
N LYS A 193 -14.60 -14.20 5.73
CA LYS A 193 -15.29 -13.01 6.21
C LYS A 193 -14.38 -11.78 6.09
N ILE A 194 -13.11 -11.88 6.52
CA ILE A 194 -12.13 -10.80 6.40
C ILE A 194 -11.91 -10.47 4.93
N ARG A 195 -11.77 -11.50 4.09
CA ARG A 195 -11.67 -11.34 2.64
C ARG A 195 -12.88 -10.60 2.07
N GLY A 196 -14.08 -11.02 2.44
CA GLY A 196 -15.33 -10.40 2.03
C GLY A 196 -15.46 -8.93 2.48
N ASP A 197 -15.04 -8.62 3.71
CA ASP A 197 -15.05 -7.25 4.24
C ASP A 197 -14.10 -6.33 3.41
N PHE A 198 -12.90 -6.78 3.05
CA PHE A 198 -11.99 -6.03 2.17
C PHE A 198 -12.55 -5.86 0.75
N LEU A 199 -13.15 -6.91 0.19
CA LEU A 199 -13.80 -6.82 -1.13
C LEU A 199 -14.99 -5.86 -1.13
N ALA A 200 -15.80 -5.85 -0.08
CA ALA A 200 -16.90 -4.89 0.05
C ALA A 200 -16.38 -3.44 0.11
N MET A 201 -15.35 -3.19 0.91
CA MET A 201 -14.75 -1.85 1.01
C MET A 201 -14.16 -1.39 -0.32
N ILE A 202 -13.42 -2.24 -1.04
CA ILE A 202 -12.84 -1.83 -2.33
C ILE A 202 -13.91 -1.65 -3.41
N SER A 203 -15.01 -2.40 -3.37
CA SER A 203 -16.16 -2.19 -4.26
C SER A 203 -16.77 -0.81 -4.07
N GLU A 204 -16.92 -0.35 -2.83
CA GLU A 204 -17.43 0.99 -2.53
C GLU A 204 -16.48 2.08 -3.07
N GLU A 205 -15.17 1.89 -2.97
CA GLU A 205 -14.20 2.85 -3.54
C GLU A 205 -14.33 2.92 -5.07
N TYR A 206 -14.45 1.80 -5.75
CA TYR A 206 -14.66 1.77 -7.21
C TYR A 206 -15.99 2.39 -7.64
N GLU A 207 -17.07 2.21 -6.89
CA GLU A 207 -18.39 2.81 -7.19
C GLU A 207 -18.42 4.33 -6.99
N ASN A 208 -17.58 4.85 -6.11
CA ASN A 208 -17.50 6.28 -5.81
C ASN A 208 -16.50 7.07 -6.67
N LEU A 209 -15.76 6.41 -7.57
CA LEU A 209 -14.85 7.09 -8.49
C LEU A 209 -15.63 7.81 -9.60
N PRO A 210 -15.30 9.07 -9.94
CA PRO A 210 -16.04 9.87 -10.94
C PRO A 210 -15.94 9.33 -12.38
N TYR A 211 -15.14 8.31 -12.64
CA TYR A 211 -14.90 7.70 -13.96
C TYR A 211 -15.46 6.28 -14.13
N ASN A 212 -16.32 5.83 -13.25
CA ASN A 212 -16.90 4.47 -13.34
C ASN A 212 -17.67 4.18 -14.65
N GLY A 213 -18.13 5.22 -15.35
CA GLY A 213 -18.81 5.06 -16.64
C GLY A 213 -17.89 4.71 -17.82
N GLU A 214 -16.60 5.02 -17.74
CA GLU A 214 -15.66 4.78 -18.84
C GLU A 214 -14.99 3.39 -18.74
N VAL A 215 -14.75 2.88 -17.55
CA VAL A 215 -14.14 1.54 -17.34
C VAL A 215 -15.13 0.43 -17.71
N LEU A 216 -16.44 0.66 -17.53
CA LEU A 216 -17.49 -0.30 -17.87
C LEU A 216 -18.02 -0.17 -19.32
N SER A 217 -17.63 0.87 -20.07
CA SER A 217 -18.10 1.11 -21.44
C SER A 217 -17.20 0.55 -22.55
N HIS A 218 -16.10 -0.10 -22.21
CA HIS A 218 -15.18 -0.76 -23.15
C HIS A 218 -15.30 -2.29 -23.16
N GLN A 219 -16.51 -2.82 -22.80
CA GLN A 219 -16.87 -4.20 -23.07
C GLN A 219 -17.67 -4.32 -24.36
#